data_3d5a522f60e302b57d90c04a96096388
#
_entry.id   3d5a522f60e302b57d90c04a96096388
#
_cell.length_a   1.000
_cell.length_b   1.000
_cell.length_c   1.000
_cell.angle_alpha   90.00
_cell.angle_beta   90.00
_cell.angle_gamma   90.00
#
_symmetry.space_group_name_H-M   'P 1'
#
loop_
_entity.id
_entity.type
_entity.pdbx_description
1 polymer ?
#
loop_
_entity_poly.entity_id
_entity_poly.type
_entity_poly.pdbx_seq_one_letter_code
_entity_poly.pdbx_strand_id
1 'polypeptide(L)'
;MPNTQYVLMMARYNLWQNDNLTAAASTLTGDARREDRGAFFGSIERTFSHLFWGDQIWLSRFAGTVAPTTGIPESSDMITDWDAFCAARRVFDLRILQWAHEVSPDWFDGDLSWYSGAVGRDVTKPKTMLVLQLFNHQTHHRGQIHAMLTASGAKPGDTDVPFMPESYLEL
;
A
#
# COMPACT_ATOMS: atom_id res chain seq x y z
N MET A 1 -16.85 12.65 1.98
CA MET A 1 -15.44 12.86 2.35
C MET A 1 -15.00 11.71 3.25
N PRO A 2 -13.74 11.29 3.26
CA PRO A 2 -13.25 10.26 4.16
C PRO A 2 -13.58 10.56 5.62
N ASN A 3 -13.91 9.51 6.35
CA ASN A 3 -14.19 9.52 7.78
C ASN A 3 -13.64 8.23 8.40
N THR A 4 -13.80 8.01 9.68
CA THR A 4 -13.30 6.82 10.39
C THR A 4 -13.82 5.51 9.79
N GLN A 5 -15.08 5.44 9.41
CA GLN A 5 -15.68 4.23 8.80
C GLN A 5 -15.07 3.93 7.42
N TYR A 6 -14.88 4.96 6.60
CA TYR A 6 -14.23 4.81 5.30
C TYR A 6 -12.80 4.30 5.47
N VAL A 7 -12.02 4.89 6.39
CA VAL A 7 -10.62 4.51 6.63
C VAL A 7 -10.53 3.06 7.13
N LEU A 8 -11.40 2.66 8.04
CA LEU A 8 -11.44 1.30 8.56
C LEU A 8 -11.76 0.29 7.45
N MET A 9 -12.80 0.56 6.65
CA MET A 9 -13.15 -0.31 5.52
C MET A 9 -12.01 -0.45 4.52
N MET A 10 -11.36 0.66 4.17
CA MET A 10 -10.24 0.66 3.21
C MET A 10 -8.97 0.01 3.78
N ALA A 11 -8.72 0.10 5.08
CA ALA A 11 -7.60 -0.59 5.72
C ALA A 11 -7.79 -2.12 5.72
N ARG A 12 -9.02 -2.60 6.00
CA ARG A 12 -9.39 -4.01 5.89
C ARG A 12 -9.25 -4.53 4.46
N TYR A 13 -9.75 -3.77 3.50
CA TYR A 13 -9.63 -4.07 2.07
C TYR A 13 -8.17 -4.11 1.64
N ASN A 14 -7.34 -3.16 2.09
CA ASN A 14 -5.92 -3.13 1.80
C ASN A 14 -5.20 -4.39 2.29
N LEU A 15 -5.44 -4.79 3.54
CA LEU A 15 -4.87 -6.00 4.13
C LEU A 15 -5.28 -7.25 3.31
N TRP A 16 -6.57 -7.43 3.03
CA TRP A 16 -7.06 -8.54 2.23
C TRP A 16 -6.40 -8.61 0.85
N GLN A 17 -6.36 -7.48 0.14
CA GLN A 17 -5.80 -7.43 -1.20
C GLN A 17 -4.28 -7.67 -1.22
N ASN A 18 -3.56 -7.15 -0.24
CA ASN A 18 -2.12 -7.41 -0.13
C ASN A 18 -1.82 -8.88 0.20
N ASP A 19 -2.63 -9.51 1.05
CA ASP A 19 -2.52 -10.96 1.33
C ASP A 19 -2.73 -11.78 0.04
N ASN A 20 -3.77 -11.48 -0.75
CA ASN A 20 -4.05 -12.16 -2.02
C ASN A 20 -2.89 -11.98 -3.02
N LEU A 21 -2.43 -10.75 -3.20
CA LEU A 21 -1.38 -10.44 -4.18
C LEU A 21 -0.03 -11.02 -3.79
N THR A 22 0.37 -10.96 -2.51
CA THR A 22 1.63 -11.56 -2.04
C THR A 22 1.57 -13.09 -2.12
N ALA A 23 0.44 -13.72 -1.77
CA ALA A 23 0.25 -15.16 -1.93
C ALA A 23 0.37 -15.58 -3.40
N ALA A 24 -0.30 -14.87 -4.32
CA ALA A 24 -0.21 -15.15 -5.76
C ALA A 24 1.23 -14.94 -6.30
N ALA A 25 1.90 -13.85 -5.90
CA ALA A 25 3.28 -13.58 -6.30
C ALA A 25 4.27 -14.63 -5.77
N SER A 26 4.01 -15.20 -4.58
CA SER A 26 4.84 -16.24 -3.98
C SER A 26 4.78 -17.57 -4.75
N THR A 27 3.79 -17.77 -5.63
CA THR A 27 3.76 -18.94 -6.52
C THR A 27 4.73 -18.83 -7.69
N LEU A 28 5.26 -17.64 -7.97
CA LEU A 28 6.23 -17.37 -9.02
C LEU A 28 7.65 -17.52 -8.51
N THR A 29 8.57 -17.85 -9.43
CA THR A 29 10.02 -17.79 -9.13
C THR A 29 10.47 -16.35 -8.90
N GLY A 30 11.61 -16.16 -8.21
CA GLY A 30 12.20 -14.83 -8.03
C GLY A 30 12.48 -14.12 -9.36
N ASP A 31 12.97 -14.86 -10.37
CA ASP A 31 13.23 -14.31 -11.69
C ASP A 31 11.95 -13.83 -12.37
N ALA A 32 10.85 -14.61 -12.27
CA ALA A 32 9.56 -14.21 -12.83
C ALA A 32 8.95 -12.99 -12.12
N ARG A 33 9.19 -12.81 -10.81
CA ARG A 33 8.77 -11.60 -10.08
C ARG A 33 9.56 -10.36 -10.48
N ARG A 34 10.85 -10.53 -10.84
CA ARG A 34 11.76 -9.45 -11.23
C ARG A 34 11.80 -9.15 -12.73
N GLU A 35 11.18 -10.03 -13.55
CA GLU A 35 11.09 -9.84 -14.99
C GLU A 35 10.43 -8.50 -15.33
N ASP A 36 11.03 -7.74 -16.24
CA ASP A 36 10.45 -6.50 -16.74
C ASP A 36 9.23 -6.79 -17.61
N ARG A 37 8.08 -6.24 -17.21
CA ARG A 37 6.78 -6.44 -17.88
C ARG A 37 6.23 -5.16 -18.48
N GLY A 38 7.05 -4.12 -18.64
CA GLY A 38 6.67 -2.84 -19.22
C GLY A 38 5.74 -1.98 -18.33
N ALA A 39 5.56 -2.32 -17.06
CA ALA A 39 4.86 -1.49 -16.10
C ALA A 39 5.73 -0.28 -15.68
N PHE A 40 5.14 0.74 -15.03
CA PHE A 40 5.87 1.96 -14.64
C PHE A 40 7.14 1.66 -13.82
N PHE A 41 7.08 0.71 -12.88
CA PHE A 41 8.23 0.24 -12.11
C PHE A 41 8.89 -1.02 -12.71
N GLY A 42 8.52 -1.42 -13.90
CA GLY A 42 9.05 -2.56 -14.64
C GLY A 42 8.49 -3.90 -14.19
N SER A 43 8.66 -4.30 -12.94
CA SER A 43 8.36 -5.65 -12.46
C SER A 43 7.34 -5.71 -11.32
N ILE A 44 6.84 -6.91 -11.03
CA ILE A 44 5.98 -7.21 -9.89
C ILE A 44 6.66 -6.79 -8.58
N GLU A 45 7.89 -7.26 -8.35
CA GLU A 45 8.63 -7.03 -7.11
C GLU A 45 8.95 -5.55 -6.90
N ARG A 46 9.35 -4.83 -7.96
CA ARG A 46 9.63 -3.39 -7.89
C ARG A 46 8.36 -2.57 -7.62
N THR A 47 7.22 -2.98 -8.16
CA THR A 47 5.94 -2.31 -7.91
C THR A 47 5.48 -2.54 -6.46
N PHE A 48 5.66 -3.75 -5.91
CA PHE A 48 5.43 -4.01 -4.48
C PHE A 48 6.33 -3.18 -3.58
N SER A 49 7.61 -3.06 -3.95
CA SER A 49 8.59 -2.24 -3.20
C SER A 49 8.13 -0.79 -3.10
N HIS A 50 7.78 -0.17 -4.23
CA HIS A 50 7.29 1.20 -4.26
C HIS A 50 5.97 1.37 -3.49
N LEU A 51 5.04 0.45 -3.64
CA LEU A 51 3.77 0.47 -2.90
C LEU A 51 4.02 0.44 -1.39
N PHE A 52 4.90 -0.45 -0.92
CA PHE A 52 5.25 -0.56 0.49
C PHE A 52 5.93 0.72 1.02
N TRP A 53 6.85 1.29 0.25
CA TRP A 53 7.47 2.58 0.55
C TRP A 53 6.42 3.69 0.67
N GLY A 54 5.50 3.74 -0.27
CA GLY A 54 4.41 4.74 -0.29
C GLY A 54 3.53 4.66 0.96
N ASP A 55 3.17 3.44 1.37
CA ASP A 55 2.40 3.22 2.60
C ASP A 55 3.16 3.67 3.84
N GLN A 56 4.46 3.34 3.94
CA GLN A 56 5.29 3.74 5.06
C GLN A 56 5.42 5.26 5.16
N ILE A 57 5.67 5.95 4.05
CA ILE A 57 5.82 7.41 4.05
C ILE A 57 4.52 8.12 4.41
N TRP A 58 3.37 7.62 3.97
CA TRP A 58 2.08 8.23 4.32
C TRP A 58 1.69 7.95 5.77
N LEU A 59 1.84 6.71 6.24
CA LEU A 59 1.51 6.40 7.63
C LEU A 59 2.43 7.13 8.63
N SER A 60 3.70 7.35 8.28
CA SER A 60 4.60 8.15 9.12
C SER A 60 4.10 9.59 9.30
N ARG A 61 3.49 10.16 8.27
CA ARG A 61 2.90 11.50 8.32
C ARG A 61 1.57 11.53 9.09
N PHE A 62 0.77 10.46 9.02
CA PHE A 62 -0.55 10.38 9.65
C PHE A 62 -0.48 9.98 11.13
N ALA A 63 0.40 9.07 11.47
CA ALA A 63 0.47 8.42 12.78
C ALA A 63 1.84 8.50 13.45
N GLY A 64 2.80 9.24 12.88
CA GLY A 64 4.13 9.39 13.47
C GLY A 64 4.96 8.09 13.50
N THR A 65 4.64 7.11 12.65
CA THR A 65 5.45 5.89 12.54
C THR A 65 6.82 6.20 11.93
N VAL A 66 7.76 5.25 12.03
CA VAL A 66 9.09 5.42 11.42
C VAL A 66 8.94 5.52 9.90
N ALA A 67 9.45 6.62 9.33
CA ALA A 67 9.49 6.81 7.89
C ALA A 67 10.57 5.93 7.24
N PRO A 68 10.41 5.52 5.96
CA PRO A 68 11.48 4.88 5.23
C PRO A 68 12.69 5.82 5.10
N THR A 69 13.88 5.26 5.13
CA THR A 69 15.14 6.01 5.01
C THR A 69 15.51 6.34 3.56
N THR A 70 14.90 5.64 2.60
CA THR A 70 15.13 5.83 1.16
C THR A 70 14.19 6.89 0.58
N GLY A 71 14.64 7.52 -0.50
CA GLY A 71 13.82 8.46 -1.28
C GLY A 71 12.94 7.78 -2.33
N ILE A 72 12.21 8.60 -3.10
CA ILE A 72 11.37 8.13 -4.21
C ILE A 72 12.18 7.36 -5.26
N PRO A 73 13.39 7.81 -5.68
CA PRO A 73 14.16 7.09 -6.71
C PRO A 73 14.49 5.65 -6.35
N GLU A 74 14.76 5.37 -5.09
CA GLU A 74 15.16 4.05 -4.58
C GLU A 74 13.95 3.22 -4.07
N SER A 75 12.77 3.79 -4.07
CA SER A 75 11.57 3.16 -3.51
C SER A 75 11.18 1.83 -4.17
N SER A 76 11.57 1.63 -5.43
CA SER A 76 11.30 0.39 -6.17
C SER A 76 12.30 -0.73 -5.92
N ASP A 77 13.38 -0.49 -5.18
CA ASP A 77 14.50 -1.42 -5.05
C ASP A 77 14.80 -1.81 -3.58
N MET A 78 13.80 -1.68 -2.69
CA MET A 78 13.95 -1.97 -1.26
C MET A 78 13.86 -3.46 -0.92
N ILE A 79 13.27 -4.29 -1.78
CA ILE A 79 13.08 -5.71 -1.53
C ILE A 79 14.37 -6.44 -1.88
N THR A 80 15.04 -6.99 -0.85
CA THR A 80 16.24 -7.83 -0.99
C THR A 80 15.96 -9.31 -0.72
N ASP A 81 14.91 -9.60 0.04
CA ASP A 81 14.43 -10.94 0.38
C ASP A 81 12.90 -10.93 0.32
N TRP A 82 12.33 -11.85 -0.46
CA TRP A 82 10.89 -11.88 -0.70
C TRP A 82 10.08 -12.33 0.52
N ASP A 83 10.55 -13.33 1.26
CA ASP A 83 9.82 -13.84 2.41
C ASP A 83 9.85 -12.86 3.57
N ALA A 84 10.99 -12.20 3.79
CA ALA A 84 11.11 -11.11 4.74
C ALA A 84 10.21 -9.94 4.37
N PHE A 85 10.11 -9.61 3.08
CA PHE A 85 9.20 -8.58 2.59
C PHE A 85 7.73 -8.95 2.86
N CYS A 86 7.29 -10.17 2.53
CA CYS A 86 5.91 -10.62 2.78
C CYS A 86 5.54 -10.51 4.26
N ALA A 87 6.44 -10.93 5.15
CA ALA A 87 6.25 -10.79 6.60
C ALA A 87 6.16 -9.32 7.03
N ALA A 88 7.05 -8.46 6.55
CA ALA A 88 7.06 -7.02 6.84
C ALA A 88 5.80 -6.33 6.29
N ARG A 89 5.35 -6.68 5.08
CA ARG A 89 4.13 -6.16 4.47
C ARG A 89 2.91 -6.47 5.34
N ARG A 90 2.76 -7.72 5.76
CA ARG A 90 1.65 -8.12 6.62
C ARG A 90 1.63 -7.37 7.95
N VAL A 91 2.79 -7.27 8.61
CA VAL A 91 2.92 -6.50 9.86
C VAL A 91 2.54 -5.03 9.64
N PHE A 92 2.93 -4.46 8.52
CA PHE A 92 2.64 -3.06 8.24
C PHE A 92 1.16 -2.82 7.87
N ASP A 93 0.51 -3.76 7.18
CA ASP A 93 -0.93 -3.69 6.91
C ASP A 93 -1.74 -3.74 8.21
N LEU A 94 -1.34 -4.57 9.17
CA LEU A 94 -1.94 -4.57 10.52
C LEU A 94 -1.72 -3.25 11.25
N ARG A 95 -0.60 -2.56 11.02
CA ARG A 95 -0.37 -1.22 11.59
C ARG A 95 -1.26 -0.16 10.94
N ILE A 96 -1.49 -0.24 9.63
CA ILE A 96 -2.48 0.63 8.95
C ILE A 96 -3.87 0.38 9.53
N LEU A 97 -4.24 -0.87 9.74
CA LEU A 97 -5.52 -1.24 10.34
C LEU A 97 -5.64 -0.74 11.79
N GLN A 98 -4.60 -0.87 12.59
CA GLN A 98 -4.55 -0.32 13.95
C GLN A 98 -4.77 1.20 13.94
N TRP A 99 -4.06 1.93 13.08
CA TRP A 99 -4.29 3.38 12.93
C TRP A 99 -5.74 3.68 12.54
N ALA A 100 -6.32 2.88 11.66
CA ALA A 100 -7.70 3.06 11.21
C ALA A 100 -8.73 2.86 12.35
N HIS A 101 -8.43 2.03 13.34
CA HIS A 101 -9.25 1.88 14.55
C HIS A 101 -9.07 3.03 15.56
N GLU A 102 -7.87 3.59 15.63
CA GLU A 102 -7.49 4.59 16.63
C GLU A 102 -7.74 6.03 16.19
N VAL A 103 -7.83 6.28 14.88
CA VAL A 103 -7.98 7.64 14.35
C VAL A 103 -9.31 8.25 14.78
N SER A 104 -9.24 9.43 15.45
CA SER A 104 -10.45 10.13 15.91
C SER A 104 -11.15 10.87 14.75
N PRO A 105 -12.48 11.11 14.85
CA PRO A 105 -13.18 11.93 13.85
C PRO A 105 -12.53 13.31 13.65
N ASP A 106 -12.08 13.95 14.71
CA ASP A 106 -11.47 15.29 14.67
C ASP A 106 -10.11 15.31 13.97
N TRP A 107 -9.45 14.13 13.83
CA TRP A 107 -8.19 14.04 13.09
C TRP A 107 -8.34 14.46 11.63
N PHE A 108 -9.52 14.26 11.02
CA PHE A 108 -9.77 14.61 9.62
C PHE A 108 -9.90 16.11 9.37
N ASP A 109 -10.03 16.90 10.43
CA ASP A 109 -10.13 18.35 10.33
C ASP A 109 -8.76 18.98 10.05
N GLY A 110 -8.77 20.03 9.25
CA GLY A 110 -7.58 20.83 8.93
C GLY A 110 -6.62 20.17 7.95
N ASP A 111 -5.42 20.72 7.93
CA ASP A 111 -4.37 20.42 6.96
C ASP A 111 -3.21 19.67 7.60
N LEU A 112 -2.41 19.03 6.74
CA LEU A 112 -1.11 18.46 7.09
C LEU A 112 -0.05 19.06 6.17
N SER A 113 1.07 19.46 6.78
CA SER A 113 2.22 20.02 6.08
C SER A 113 3.40 19.06 6.13
N TRP A 114 4.11 18.92 5.01
CA TRP A 114 5.35 18.12 4.93
C TRP A 114 6.29 18.67 3.86
N TYR A 115 7.57 18.40 4.00
CA TYR A 115 8.52 18.61 2.91
C TYR A 115 8.34 17.50 1.87
N SER A 116 8.07 17.89 0.62
CA SER A 116 7.89 16.96 -0.49
C SER A 116 9.16 16.85 -1.33
N GLY A 117 9.85 15.72 -1.26
CA GLY A 117 10.99 15.44 -2.14
C GLY A 117 10.64 15.41 -3.63
N ALA A 118 9.38 15.11 -3.98
CA ALA A 118 8.94 15.09 -5.37
C ALA A 118 8.90 16.47 -6.03
N VAL A 119 8.62 17.53 -5.26
CA VAL A 119 8.54 18.91 -5.77
C VAL A 119 9.57 19.85 -5.12
N GLY A 120 10.42 19.36 -4.22
CA GLY A 120 11.52 20.08 -3.61
C GLY A 120 11.12 21.25 -2.69
N ARG A 121 9.91 21.20 -2.08
CA ARG A 121 9.38 22.27 -1.22
C ARG A 121 8.37 21.75 -0.21
N ASP A 122 8.05 22.61 0.77
CA ASP A 122 6.93 22.34 1.68
C ASP A 122 5.60 22.37 0.94
N VAL A 123 4.74 21.42 1.30
CA VAL A 123 3.38 21.24 0.78
C VAL A 123 2.42 21.13 1.94
N THR A 124 1.30 21.83 1.83
CA THR A 124 0.19 21.76 2.80
C THR A 124 -1.08 21.37 2.07
N LYS A 125 -1.79 20.35 2.56
CA LYS A 125 -3.04 19.85 1.96
C LYS A 125 -4.01 19.36 3.03
N PRO A 126 -5.33 19.40 2.74
CA PRO A 126 -6.35 18.84 3.62
C PRO A 126 -6.08 17.35 3.91
N LYS A 127 -6.15 16.96 5.19
CA LYS A 127 -5.93 15.57 5.61
C LYS A 127 -6.87 14.59 4.89
N THR A 128 -8.13 14.98 4.66
CA THR A 128 -9.08 14.16 3.90
C THR A 128 -8.62 13.87 2.47
N MET A 129 -8.00 14.84 1.79
CA MET A 129 -7.39 14.63 0.47
C MET A 129 -6.23 13.64 0.54
N LEU A 130 -5.40 13.73 1.59
CA LEU A 130 -4.24 12.86 1.75
C LEU A 130 -4.63 11.42 2.08
N VAL A 131 -5.73 11.22 2.81
CA VAL A 131 -6.33 9.89 3.01
C VAL A 131 -6.82 9.28 1.68
N LEU A 132 -7.49 10.07 0.84
CA LEU A 132 -7.85 9.62 -0.51
C LEU A 132 -6.61 9.27 -1.33
N GLN A 133 -5.54 10.07 -1.22
CA GLN A 133 -4.27 9.79 -1.90
C GLN A 133 -3.69 8.44 -1.46
N LEU A 134 -3.64 8.14 -0.15
CA LEU A 134 -3.14 6.85 0.35
C LEU A 134 -3.86 5.67 -0.31
N PHE A 135 -5.19 5.61 -0.21
CA PHE A 135 -5.95 4.46 -0.69
C PHE A 135 -6.05 4.38 -2.22
N ASN A 136 -6.09 5.52 -2.92
CA ASN A 136 -6.03 5.53 -4.38
C ASN A 136 -4.65 5.08 -4.91
N HIS A 137 -3.56 5.50 -4.27
CA HIS A 137 -2.21 5.05 -4.60
C HIS A 137 -2.07 3.53 -4.41
N GLN A 138 -2.59 3.00 -3.29
CA GLN A 138 -2.63 1.57 -3.05
C GLN A 138 -3.41 0.83 -4.14
N THR A 139 -4.62 1.29 -4.45
CA THR A 139 -5.46 0.66 -5.47
C THR A 139 -4.82 0.71 -6.86
N HIS A 140 -4.19 1.84 -7.22
CA HIS A 140 -3.50 2.00 -8.50
C HIS A 140 -2.36 0.98 -8.67
N HIS A 141 -1.46 0.88 -7.70
CA HIS A 141 -0.32 -0.03 -7.80
C HIS A 141 -0.71 -1.49 -7.62
N ARG A 142 -1.71 -1.81 -6.79
CA ARG A 142 -2.26 -3.16 -6.73
C ARG A 142 -2.88 -3.59 -8.05
N GLY A 143 -3.57 -2.70 -8.76
CA GLY A 143 -4.07 -2.96 -10.12
C GLY A 143 -2.95 -3.30 -11.10
N GLN A 144 -1.82 -2.61 -11.03
CA GLN A 144 -0.64 -2.92 -11.85
C GLN A 144 -0.05 -4.30 -11.49
N ILE A 145 0.12 -4.59 -10.20
CA ILE A 145 0.59 -5.90 -9.71
C ILE A 145 -0.35 -7.01 -10.15
N HIS A 146 -1.66 -6.83 -9.97
CA HIS A 146 -2.69 -7.79 -10.35
C HIS A 146 -2.63 -8.12 -11.85
N ALA A 147 -2.51 -7.10 -12.71
CA ALA A 147 -2.39 -7.28 -14.15
C ALA A 147 -1.12 -8.08 -14.52
N MET A 148 0.02 -7.76 -13.92
CA MET A 148 1.28 -8.49 -14.15
C MET A 148 1.21 -9.94 -13.65
N LEU A 149 0.60 -10.19 -12.49
CA LEU A 149 0.39 -11.54 -11.95
C LEU A 149 -0.50 -12.37 -12.86
N THR A 150 -1.62 -11.82 -13.30
CA THR A 150 -2.54 -12.49 -14.23
C THR A 150 -1.84 -12.83 -15.54
N ALA A 151 -1.08 -11.90 -16.11
CA ALA A 151 -0.28 -12.12 -17.32
C ALA A 151 0.81 -13.19 -17.13
N SER A 152 1.24 -13.43 -15.90
CA SER A 152 2.20 -14.50 -15.55
C SER A 152 1.54 -15.86 -15.27
N GLY A 153 0.21 -15.97 -15.38
CA GLY A 153 -0.56 -17.18 -15.07
C GLY A 153 -0.86 -17.38 -13.58
N ALA A 154 -0.47 -16.45 -12.71
CA ALA A 154 -0.86 -16.49 -11.31
C ALA A 154 -2.33 -16.08 -11.12
N LYS A 155 -2.92 -16.43 -9.98
CA LYS A 155 -4.33 -16.19 -9.66
C LYS A 155 -4.45 -15.32 -8.40
N PRO A 156 -4.46 -14.00 -8.53
CA PRO A 156 -4.46 -13.09 -7.38
C PRO A 156 -5.81 -12.98 -6.64
N GLY A 157 -6.86 -13.68 -7.09
CA GLY A 157 -8.17 -13.67 -6.44
C GLY A 157 -9.05 -12.46 -6.82
N ASP A 158 -10.17 -12.34 -6.12
CA ASP A 158 -11.16 -11.28 -6.33
C ASP A 158 -10.68 -9.92 -5.80
N THR A 159 -11.18 -8.85 -6.43
CA THR A 159 -10.85 -7.47 -6.05
C THR A 159 -12.07 -6.67 -5.59
N ASP A 160 -13.27 -7.22 -5.73
CA ASP A 160 -14.51 -6.50 -5.46
C ASP A 160 -14.81 -6.46 -3.96
N VAL A 161 -14.94 -5.26 -3.41
CA VAL A 161 -15.20 -5.03 -1.97
C VAL A 161 -16.35 -5.87 -1.42
N PRO A 162 -17.50 -6.06 -2.11
CA PRO A 162 -18.59 -6.90 -1.61
C PRO A 162 -18.25 -8.38 -1.40
N PHE A 163 -17.14 -8.86 -1.98
CA PHE A 163 -16.66 -10.24 -1.86
C PHE A 163 -15.51 -10.40 -0.87
N MET A 164 -15.20 -9.35 -0.11
CA MET A 164 -14.22 -9.44 0.97
C MET A 164 -14.69 -10.47 2.01
N PRO A 165 -13.84 -11.46 2.39
CA PRO A 165 -14.23 -12.47 3.37
C PRO A 165 -14.57 -11.86 4.74
N GLU A 166 -15.55 -12.47 5.42
CA GLU A 166 -16.02 -12.04 6.76
C GLU A 166 -14.87 -11.90 7.76
N SER A 167 -13.88 -12.81 7.70
CA SER A 167 -12.69 -12.77 8.56
C SER A 167 -11.87 -11.47 8.45
N TYR A 168 -12.00 -10.71 7.35
CA TYR A 168 -11.38 -9.38 7.24
C TYR A 168 -12.34 -8.27 7.67
N LEU A 169 -13.66 -8.49 7.54
CA LEU A 169 -14.67 -7.52 7.99
C LEU A 169 -14.77 -7.44 9.51
N GLU A 170 -14.38 -8.50 10.22
CA GLU A 170 -14.38 -8.57 11.69
C GLU A 170 -13.10 -8.03 12.34
N LEU A 171 -12.05 -7.78 11.55
CA LEU A 171 -10.80 -7.14 12.02
C LEU A 171 -11.04 -5.65 12.27
#